data_1dee8c7527278e22691c5447e4698766
#
_entry.id   1dee8c7527278e22691c5447e4698766
#
_cell.length_a   1.000
_cell.length_b   1.000
_cell.length_c   1.000
_cell.angle_alpha   90.00
_cell.angle_beta   90.00
_cell.angle_gamma   90.00
#
_symmetry.space_group_name_H-M   'P 1'
#
loop_
_entity.id
_entity.type
_entity.pdbx_description
1 polymer ?
#
loop_
_entity_poly.entity_id
_entity_poly.type
_entity_poly.pdbx_seq_one_letter_code
_entity_poly.pdbx_strand_id
1 'polypeptide(L)'
;MMKALRKLLVRTLGFERYIRFVSGVYLRLVKAGWGRQKYPELFFLEQIIRPGFVCLDIGANLGYYSVALSRLVGPEGQVLAVEPIPDFQAIWRDNVKSSGLNNLTLLPYALGGQNTTVQMGTPERDGLPHHGMTKVAASNPEEHYARTYDVPMRVPDDLLAHLPRLDFVKCDVEGFEHEVFRHMQATLRRFRPLIQTELNGLENRRAVVAVLAELGYKPFVLSARSELVPCSEAQLASAVTADFYFQPA
;
A
#
# COMPACT_ATOMS: atom_id res chain seq x y z
N MET A 1 -19.58 -2.10 -21.92
CA MET A 1 -18.50 -2.06 -22.93
C MET A 1 -17.11 -2.30 -22.31
N MET A 2 -16.64 -1.53 -21.34
CA MET A 2 -15.31 -1.71 -20.70
C MET A 2 -15.06 -3.09 -20.08
N LYS A 3 -16.04 -3.67 -19.35
CA LYS A 3 -15.90 -5.02 -18.74
C LYS A 3 -15.71 -6.13 -19.79
N ALA A 4 -16.43 -6.05 -20.93
CA ALA A 4 -16.31 -7.04 -22.00
C ALA A 4 -14.95 -6.95 -22.70
N LEU A 5 -14.47 -5.74 -22.98
CA LEU A 5 -13.14 -5.50 -23.53
C LEU A 5 -12.03 -6.01 -22.59
N ARG A 6 -12.15 -5.75 -21.29
CA ARG A 6 -11.23 -6.28 -20.28
C ARG A 6 -11.16 -7.81 -20.31
N LYS A 7 -12.32 -8.49 -20.32
CA LYS A 7 -12.39 -9.96 -20.39
C LYS A 7 -11.76 -10.49 -21.67
N LEU A 8 -12.00 -9.85 -22.80
CA LEU A 8 -11.40 -10.23 -24.08
C LEU A 8 -9.88 -10.08 -24.04
N LEU A 9 -9.36 -8.95 -23.57
CA LEU A 9 -7.92 -8.71 -23.47
C LEU A 9 -7.24 -9.69 -22.51
N VAL A 10 -7.86 -9.99 -21.36
CA VAL A 10 -7.32 -11.00 -20.43
C VAL A 10 -7.34 -12.39 -21.07
N ARG A 11 -8.37 -12.74 -21.82
CA ARG A 11 -8.47 -14.03 -22.51
C ARG A 11 -7.43 -14.20 -23.62
N THR A 12 -7.10 -13.13 -24.32
CA THR A 12 -6.16 -13.16 -25.47
C THR A 12 -4.69 -13.01 -25.03
N LEU A 13 -4.40 -12.13 -24.09
CA LEU A 13 -3.05 -11.81 -23.63
C LEU A 13 -2.59 -12.64 -22.42
N GLY A 14 -3.55 -13.20 -21.68
CA GLY A 14 -3.33 -13.70 -20.35
C GLY A 14 -3.35 -12.58 -19.30
N PHE A 15 -3.69 -12.93 -18.05
CA PHE A 15 -3.88 -11.97 -16.95
C PHE A 15 -2.64 -11.13 -16.66
N GLU A 16 -1.46 -11.74 -16.61
CA GLU A 16 -0.21 -11.05 -16.26
C GLU A 16 0.21 -10.01 -17.32
N ARG A 17 0.18 -10.40 -18.61
CA ARG A 17 0.51 -9.47 -19.71
C ARG A 17 -0.47 -8.32 -19.79
N TYR A 18 -1.76 -8.61 -19.56
CA TYR A 18 -2.80 -7.59 -19.51
C TYR A 18 -2.52 -6.58 -18.38
N ILE A 19 -2.29 -7.04 -17.14
CA ILE A 19 -2.02 -6.14 -16.01
C ILE A 19 -0.72 -5.35 -16.24
N ARG A 20 0.32 -5.98 -16.73
CA ARG A 20 1.60 -5.33 -17.06
C ARG A 20 1.40 -4.18 -18.05
N PHE A 21 0.66 -4.41 -19.11
CA PHE A 21 0.34 -3.38 -20.10
C PHE A 21 -0.47 -2.23 -19.49
N VAL A 22 -1.57 -2.55 -18.81
CA VAL A 22 -2.47 -1.56 -18.19
C VAL A 22 -1.74 -0.74 -17.13
N SER A 23 -0.90 -1.36 -16.31
CA SER A 23 -0.13 -0.71 -15.27
C SER A 23 0.88 0.30 -15.84
N GLY A 24 1.58 -0.07 -16.91
CA GLY A 24 2.50 0.85 -17.59
C GLY A 24 1.80 2.05 -18.23
N VAL A 25 0.60 1.84 -18.81
CA VAL A 25 -0.23 2.94 -19.32
C VAL A 25 -0.69 3.84 -18.18
N TYR A 26 -1.19 3.25 -17.10
CA TYR A 26 -1.67 3.98 -15.92
C TYR A 26 -0.59 4.89 -15.32
N LEU A 27 0.64 4.39 -15.13
CA LEU A 27 1.75 5.20 -14.62
C LEU A 27 2.08 6.41 -15.51
N ARG A 28 2.01 6.24 -16.84
CA ARG A 28 2.20 7.37 -17.77
C ARG A 28 1.10 8.42 -17.64
N LEU A 29 -0.15 7.97 -17.50
CA LEU A 29 -1.30 8.85 -17.30
C LEU A 29 -1.23 9.59 -15.96
N VAL A 30 -0.89 8.91 -14.87
CA VAL A 30 -0.69 9.53 -13.55
C VAL A 30 0.45 10.56 -13.61
N LYS A 31 1.57 10.25 -14.27
CA LYS A 31 2.66 11.21 -14.50
C LYS A 31 2.20 12.46 -15.24
N ALA A 32 1.25 12.33 -16.15
CA ALA A 32 0.63 13.44 -16.87
C ALA A 32 -0.48 14.16 -16.07
N GLY A 33 -0.68 13.80 -14.79
CA GLY A 33 -1.69 14.41 -13.91
C GLY A 33 -3.10 13.85 -14.04
N TRP A 34 -3.27 12.76 -14.80
CA TRP A 34 -4.58 12.12 -14.91
C TRP A 34 -4.96 11.41 -13.61
N GLY A 35 -6.22 11.54 -13.23
CA GLY A 35 -6.76 10.85 -12.06
C GLY A 35 -6.71 11.66 -10.76
N ARG A 36 -6.30 12.94 -10.74
CA ARG A 36 -6.23 13.77 -9.53
C ARG A 36 -7.54 13.79 -8.73
N GLN A 37 -8.68 13.82 -9.39
CA GLN A 37 -9.99 13.78 -8.72
C GLN A 37 -10.39 12.39 -8.24
N LYS A 38 -9.87 11.35 -8.88
CA LYS A 38 -10.22 9.96 -8.57
C LYS A 38 -9.33 9.35 -7.49
N TYR A 39 -8.09 9.79 -7.41
CA TYR A 39 -7.06 9.30 -6.48
C TYR A 39 -6.39 10.48 -5.79
N PRO A 40 -7.16 11.33 -5.07
CA PRO A 40 -6.62 12.54 -4.43
C PRO A 40 -5.50 12.22 -3.45
N GLU A 41 -5.51 11.06 -2.79
CA GLU A 41 -4.51 10.60 -1.83
C GLU A 41 -3.13 10.42 -2.47
N LEU A 42 -3.09 9.88 -3.69
CA LEU A 42 -1.84 9.70 -4.44
C LEU A 42 -1.19 11.06 -4.81
N PHE A 43 -2.02 12.03 -5.19
CA PHE A 43 -1.54 13.37 -5.56
C PHE A 43 -1.27 14.26 -4.33
N PHE A 44 -1.88 13.95 -3.19
CA PHE A 44 -1.58 14.62 -1.94
C PHE A 44 -0.15 14.36 -1.45
N LEU A 45 0.49 13.29 -1.88
CA LEU A 45 1.91 13.03 -1.61
C LEU A 45 2.81 14.22 -2.02
N GLU A 46 2.48 14.97 -3.09
CA GLU A 46 3.21 16.15 -3.52
C GLU A 46 3.30 17.23 -2.42
N GLN A 47 2.35 17.26 -1.49
CA GLN A 47 2.29 18.24 -0.39
C GLN A 47 3.03 17.78 0.86
N ILE A 48 3.11 16.49 1.12
CA ILE A 48 3.62 15.92 2.39
C ILE A 48 5.00 15.30 2.27
N ILE A 49 5.38 14.80 1.09
CA ILE A 49 6.70 14.18 0.87
C ILE A 49 7.72 15.26 0.52
N ARG A 50 8.92 15.14 1.10
CA ARG A 50 10.03 16.07 0.86
C ARG A 50 11.24 15.35 0.26
N PRO A 51 12.08 16.06 -0.54
CA PRO A 51 13.37 15.53 -0.98
C PRO A 51 14.21 15.03 0.20
N GLY A 52 14.87 13.90 0.01
CA GLY A 52 15.70 13.25 1.02
C GLY A 52 14.93 12.42 2.06
N PHE A 53 13.60 12.29 1.97
CA PHE A 53 12.83 11.40 2.86
C PHE A 53 13.15 9.94 2.60
N VAL A 54 13.05 9.14 3.66
CA VAL A 54 12.98 7.67 3.60
C VAL A 54 11.53 7.26 3.79
N CYS A 55 10.97 6.62 2.77
CA CYS A 55 9.57 6.19 2.73
C CYS A 55 9.46 4.67 2.72
N LEU A 56 8.43 4.15 3.36
CA LEU A 56 8.06 2.74 3.35
C LEU A 56 6.67 2.59 2.71
N ASP A 57 6.59 1.76 1.65
CA ASP A 57 5.38 1.45 0.90
C ASP A 57 5.02 -0.02 1.13
N ILE A 58 4.11 -0.29 2.08
CA ILE A 58 3.68 -1.63 2.48
C ILE A 58 2.43 -2.00 1.69
N GLY A 59 2.48 -3.13 0.98
CA GLY A 59 1.48 -3.52 -0.01
C GLY A 59 1.71 -2.78 -1.34
N ALA A 60 2.97 -2.71 -1.78
CA ALA A 60 3.36 -1.91 -2.94
C ALA A 60 2.71 -2.35 -4.25
N ASN A 61 2.17 -3.56 -4.34
CA ASN A 61 1.43 -4.09 -5.46
C ASN A 61 2.18 -3.87 -6.79
N LEU A 62 1.61 -3.14 -7.74
CA LEU A 62 2.23 -2.86 -9.04
C LEU A 62 3.17 -1.63 -9.03
N GLY A 63 3.37 -0.99 -7.87
CA GLY A 63 4.35 0.07 -7.66
C GLY A 63 3.87 1.50 -7.93
N TYR A 64 2.58 1.77 -7.92
CA TYR A 64 2.06 3.11 -8.20
C TYR A 64 2.50 4.14 -7.15
N TYR A 65 2.32 3.80 -5.87
CA TYR A 65 2.82 4.62 -4.76
C TYR A 65 4.35 4.63 -4.71
N SER A 66 5.00 3.48 -4.86
CA SER A 66 6.46 3.37 -4.90
C SER A 66 7.09 4.33 -5.91
N VAL A 67 6.58 4.37 -7.16
CA VAL A 67 7.09 5.24 -8.22
C VAL A 67 6.80 6.72 -7.92
N ALA A 68 5.63 7.06 -7.37
CA ALA A 68 5.30 8.42 -6.98
C ALA A 68 6.20 8.93 -5.85
N LEU A 69 6.34 8.14 -4.78
CA LEU A 69 7.23 8.43 -3.63
C LEU A 69 8.68 8.62 -4.08
N SER A 70 9.21 7.70 -4.89
CA SER A 70 10.59 7.74 -5.38
C SER A 70 10.92 9.03 -6.15
N ARG A 71 9.98 9.53 -6.95
CA ARG A 71 10.15 10.81 -7.65
C ARG A 71 10.18 11.99 -6.69
N LEU A 72 9.31 11.98 -5.67
CA LEU A 72 9.18 13.08 -4.72
C LEU A 72 10.35 13.15 -3.75
N VAL A 73 10.85 12.02 -3.28
CA VAL A 73 12.02 12.00 -2.38
C VAL A 73 13.33 12.34 -3.11
N GLY A 74 13.35 12.18 -4.44
CA GLY A 74 14.53 12.50 -5.25
C GLY A 74 15.73 11.58 -5.01
N PRO A 75 16.89 11.87 -5.60
CA PRO A 75 18.05 10.98 -5.59
C PRO A 75 18.68 10.78 -4.20
N GLU A 76 18.51 11.74 -3.28
CA GLU A 76 19.02 11.68 -1.90
C GLU A 76 18.06 10.96 -0.95
N GLY A 77 16.83 10.66 -1.39
CA GLY A 77 15.84 9.91 -0.63
C GLY A 77 15.82 8.44 -1.01
N GLN A 78 15.06 7.66 -0.25
CA GLN A 78 14.92 6.22 -0.47
C GLN A 78 13.47 5.77 -0.32
N VAL A 79 13.07 4.79 -1.10
CA VAL A 79 11.80 4.08 -0.93
C VAL A 79 12.05 2.59 -0.72
N LEU A 80 11.56 2.06 0.40
CA LEU A 80 11.47 0.63 0.63
C LEU A 80 10.04 0.19 0.28
N ALA A 81 9.91 -0.74 -0.67
CA ALA A 81 8.63 -1.25 -1.13
C ALA A 81 8.47 -2.70 -0.67
N VAL A 82 7.40 -2.99 0.04
CA VAL A 82 7.09 -4.34 0.54
C VAL A 82 5.97 -4.93 -0.30
N GLU A 83 6.28 -6.00 -1.04
CA GLU A 83 5.33 -6.72 -1.88
C GLU A 83 5.62 -8.22 -1.86
N PRO A 84 4.74 -9.05 -1.27
CA PRO A 84 4.98 -10.49 -1.13
C PRO A 84 4.76 -11.30 -2.41
N ILE A 85 3.90 -10.86 -3.34
CA ILE A 85 3.44 -11.68 -4.47
C ILE A 85 4.43 -11.64 -5.64
N PRO A 86 5.02 -12.78 -6.05
CA PRO A 86 6.03 -12.81 -7.11
C PRO A 86 5.57 -12.20 -8.44
N ASP A 87 4.32 -12.43 -8.84
CA ASP A 87 3.74 -11.90 -10.08
C ASP A 87 3.68 -10.36 -10.04
N PHE A 88 3.32 -9.78 -8.88
CA PHE A 88 3.25 -8.33 -8.71
C PHE A 88 4.64 -7.71 -8.61
N GLN A 89 5.57 -8.37 -7.92
CA GLN A 89 6.98 -7.97 -7.87
C GLN A 89 7.59 -7.85 -9.27
N ALA A 90 7.27 -8.78 -10.18
CA ALA A 90 7.77 -8.74 -11.56
C ALA A 90 7.27 -7.48 -12.29
N ILE A 91 5.98 -7.15 -12.14
CA ILE A 91 5.39 -5.95 -12.73
C ILE A 91 5.92 -4.68 -12.05
N TRP A 92 6.07 -4.69 -10.74
CA TRP A 92 6.68 -3.60 -9.97
C TRP A 92 8.08 -3.26 -10.49
N ARG A 93 8.94 -4.28 -10.69
CA ARG A 93 10.31 -4.10 -11.24
C ARG A 93 10.29 -3.47 -12.63
N ASP A 94 9.37 -3.91 -13.50
CA ASP A 94 9.26 -3.34 -14.85
C ASP A 94 8.79 -1.87 -14.79
N ASN A 95 7.84 -1.54 -13.92
CA ASN A 95 7.32 -0.20 -13.72
C ASN A 95 8.40 0.75 -13.18
N VAL A 96 9.19 0.31 -12.20
CA VAL A 96 10.33 1.07 -11.67
C VAL A 96 11.39 1.27 -12.75
N LYS A 97 11.79 0.21 -13.43
CA LYS A 97 12.78 0.26 -14.52
C LYS A 97 12.34 1.23 -15.64
N SER A 98 11.08 1.12 -16.06
CA SER A 98 10.53 2.01 -17.11
C SER A 98 10.42 3.47 -16.69
N SER A 99 10.41 3.73 -15.39
CA SER A 99 10.37 5.07 -14.81
C SER A 99 11.76 5.71 -14.65
N GLY A 100 12.85 4.95 -14.86
CA GLY A 100 14.23 5.43 -14.74
C GLY A 100 14.67 5.74 -13.31
N LEU A 101 14.03 5.10 -12.32
CA LEU A 101 14.27 5.34 -10.91
C LEU A 101 15.18 4.26 -10.31
N ASN A 102 16.09 4.64 -9.41
CA ASN A 102 17.11 3.75 -8.83
C ASN A 102 17.22 3.84 -7.30
N ASN A 103 16.39 4.65 -6.66
CA ASN A 103 16.35 4.86 -5.20
C ASN A 103 15.25 4.03 -4.51
N LEU A 104 14.87 2.90 -5.10
CA LEU A 104 13.87 1.96 -4.56
C LEU A 104 14.49 0.61 -4.24
N THR A 105 14.09 0.03 -3.13
CA THR A 105 14.44 -1.33 -2.72
C THR A 105 13.17 -2.14 -2.54
N LEU A 106 13.06 -3.30 -3.20
CA LEU A 106 11.94 -4.21 -3.04
C LEU A 106 12.25 -5.25 -1.96
N LEU A 107 11.37 -5.36 -0.99
CA LEU A 107 11.36 -6.33 0.10
C LEU A 107 10.27 -7.38 -0.20
N PRO A 108 10.64 -8.62 -0.58
CA PRO A 108 9.71 -9.62 -1.09
C PRO A 108 9.04 -10.41 0.05
N TYR A 109 8.38 -9.72 0.99
CA TYR A 109 7.81 -10.30 2.19
C TYR A 109 6.37 -9.84 2.41
N ALA A 110 5.54 -10.67 3.05
CA ALA A 110 4.41 -10.20 3.83
C ALA A 110 4.92 -9.70 5.18
N LEU A 111 4.18 -8.78 5.83
CA LEU A 111 4.50 -8.30 7.18
C LEU A 111 3.45 -8.77 8.17
N GLY A 112 3.91 -9.20 9.36
CA GLY A 112 3.02 -9.68 10.43
C GLY A 112 3.78 -10.10 11.66
N GLY A 113 3.15 -10.89 12.55
CA GLY A 113 3.66 -11.19 13.89
C GLY A 113 4.75 -12.24 13.99
N GLN A 114 5.13 -12.90 12.89
CA GLN A 114 6.07 -14.03 12.94
C GLN A 114 6.93 -14.10 11.67
N ASN A 115 8.15 -14.59 11.84
CA ASN A 115 9.03 -14.98 10.73
C ASN A 115 8.64 -16.40 10.26
N THR A 116 7.75 -16.50 9.28
CA THR A 116 7.16 -17.75 8.82
C THR A 116 6.81 -17.70 7.32
N THR A 117 6.17 -18.74 6.80
CA THR A 117 5.51 -18.74 5.50
C THR A 117 4.01 -18.64 5.72
N VAL A 118 3.35 -17.76 4.93
CA VAL A 118 1.89 -17.62 4.96
C VAL A 118 1.32 -17.78 3.57
N GLN A 119 0.08 -18.25 3.49
CA GLN A 119 -0.65 -18.29 2.24
C GLN A 119 -1.39 -16.98 2.03
N MET A 120 -1.16 -16.36 0.86
CA MET A 120 -1.92 -15.21 0.38
C MET A 120 -2.86 -15.62 -0.75
N GLY A 121 -4.03 -14.98 -0.81
CA GLY A 121 -5.06 -15.27 -1.81
C GLY A 121 -5.45 -14.04 -2.60
N THR A 122 -5.51 -14.17 -3.92
CA THR A 122 -6.09 -13.18 -4.83
C THR A 122 -7.52 -13.58 -5.13
N PRO A 123 -8.54 -12.83 -4.68
CA PRO A 123 -9.93 -13.18 -4.90
C PRO A 123 -10.36 -13.01 -6.36
N GLU A 124 -11.42 -13.70 -6.73
CA GLU A 124 -12.06 -13.53 -8.03
C GLU A 124 -13.17 -12.47 -7.95
N ARG A 125 -13.20 -11.59 -8.94
CA ARG A 125 -14.29 -10.62 -9.15
C ARG A 125 -14.66 -10.56 -10.63
N ASP A 126 -15.93 -10.69 -10.94
CA ASP A 126 -16.42 -10.70 -12.32
C ASP A 126 -15.77 -11.80 -13.21
N GLY A 127 -15.33 -12.93 -12.65
CA GLY A 127 -14.67 -14.02 -13.38
C GLY A 127 -13.19 -13.75 -13.71
N LEU A 128 -12.53 -12.83 -12.99
CA LEU A 128 -11.11 -12.49 -13.17
C LEU A 128 -10.44 -12.30 -11.80
N PRO A 129 -9.15 -12.67 -11.67
CA PRO A 129 -8.38 -12.35 -10.46
C PRO A 129 -8.35 -10.83 -10.21
N HIS A 130 -8.53 -10.43 -8.95
CA HIS A 130 -8.52 -9.01 -8.55
C HIS A 130 -7.28 -8.72 -7.70
N HIS A 131 -6.18 -8.33 -8.36
CA HIS A 131 -4.87 -8.14 -7.73
C HIS A 131 -4.86 -7.10 -6.59
N GLY A 132 -5.68 -6.05 -6.68
CA GLY A 132 -5.80 -5.01 -5.65
C GLY A 132 -6.54 -5.46 -4.39
N MET A 133 -6.99 -6.71 -4.30
CA MET A 133 -7.64 -7.28 -3.11
C MET A 133 -6.91 -8.53 -2.59
N THR A 134 -5.64 -8.69 -2.95
CA THR A 134 -4.82 -9.81 -2.49
C THR A 134 -4.47 -9.62 -1.02
N LYS A 135 -4.76 -10.64 -0.20
CA LYS A 135 -4.62 -10.59 1.26
C LYS A 135 -4.15 -11.93 1.85
N VAL A 136 -3.84 -11.94 3.13
CA VAL A 136 -3.57 -13.19 3.88
C VAL A 136 -4.83 -14.07 3.84
N ALA A 137 -4.72 -15.28 3.30
CA ALA A 137 -5.89 -16.15 3.07
C ALA A 137 -6.60 -16.54 4.37
N ALA A 138 -5.84 -16.72 5.45
CA ALA A 138 -6.41 -17.04 6.77
C ALA A 138 -7.25 -15.89 7.37
N SER A 139 -7.12 -14.65 6.90
CA SER A 139 -7.96 -13.53 7.35
C SER A 139 -9.39 -13.60 6.82
N ASN A 140 -9.64 -14.39 5.76
CA ASN A 140 -10.98 -14.64 5.22
C ASN A 140 -11.06 -16.07 4.62
N PRO A 141 -11.19 -17.09 5.47
CA PRO A 141 -11.15 -18.50 5.03
C PRO A 141 -12.35 -18.92 4.15
N GLU A 142 -13.44 -18.17 4.16
CA GLU A 142 -14.64 -18.46 3.34
C GLU A 142 -14.56 -17.84 1.94
N GLU A 143 -13.58 -16.99 1.67
CA GLU A 143 -13.43 -16.35 0.38
C GLU A 143 -12.86 -17.30 -0.67
N HIS A 144 -13.46 -17.31 -1.86
CA HIS A 144 -12.91 -18.04 -3.00
C HIS A 144 -11.76 -17.26 -3.65
N TYR A 145 -10.57 -17.88 -3.64
CA TYR A 145 -9.38 -17.29 -4.25
C TYR A 145 -9.10 -17.90 -5.62
N ALA A 146 -9.00 -17.05 -6.64
CA ALA A 146 -8.63 -17.45 -7.99
C ALA A 146 -7.15 -17.90 -8.08
N ARG A 147 -6.31 -17.37 -7.20
CA ARG A 147 -4.89 -17.73 -7.07
C ARG A 147 -4.48 -17.68 -5.60
N THR A 148 -3.59 -18.59 -5.21
CA THR A 148 -2.95 -18.59 -3.90
C THR A 148 -1.42 -18.65 -4.05
N TYR A 149 -0.72 -18.08 -3.08
CA TYR A 149 0.73 -17.99 -3.06
C TYR A 149 1.25 -18.23 -1.65
N ASP A 150 2.21 -19.15 -1.51
CA ASP A 150 2.95 -19.30 -0.26
C ASP A 150 4.14 -18.32 -0.28
N VAL A 151 4.13 -17.37 0.65
CA VAL A 151 5.09 -16.28 0.69
C VAL A 151 5.75 -16.15 2.06
N PRO A 152 7.02 -15.73 2.14
CA PRO A 152 7.65 -15.48 3.43
C PRO A 152 7.04 -14.25 4.10
N MET A 153 6.70 -14.39 5.40
CA MET A 153 6.32 -13.30 6.29
C MET A 153 7.48 -12.93 7.19
N ARG A 154 7.61 -11.64 7.52
CA ARG A 154 8.61 -11.12 8.45
C ARG A 154 7.97 -10.18 9.46
N VAL A 155 8.58 -10.11 10.66
CA VAL A 155 8.22 -9.12 11.67
C VAL A 155 8.77 -7.76 11.22
N PRO A 156 7.91 -6.71 11.12
CA PRO A 156 8.35 -5.39 10.64
C PRO A 156 9.49 -4.78 11.46
N ASP A 157 9.41 -4.85 12.79
CA ASP A 157 10.42 -4.28 13.67
C ASP A 157 11.80 -4.91 13.46
N ASP A 158 11.87 -6.23 13.22
CA ASP A 158 13.13 -6.93 12.91
C ASP A 158 13.68 -6.51 11.54
N LEU A 159 12.79 -6.46 10.53
CA LEU A 159 13.15 -6.14 9.16
C LEU A 159 13.69 -4.71 9.01
N LEU A 160 13.15 -3.77 9.79
CA LEU A 160 13.42 -2.33 9.70
C LEU A 160 14.40 -1.82 10.78
N ALA A 161 14.89 -2.70 11.67
CA ALA A 161 15.75 -2.33 12.80
C ALA A 161 17.02 -1.55 12.40
N HIS A 162 17.58 -1.85 11.23
CA HIS A 162 18.80 -1.26 10.70
C HIS A 162 18.62 0.12 10.05
N LEU A 163 17.37 0.57 9.84
CA LEU A 163 17.13 1.85 9.18
C LEU A 163 17.68 3.01 10.02
N PRO A 164 18.34 3.99 9.39
CA PRO A 164 18.80 5.20 10.08
C PRO A 164 17.67 6.23 10.23
N ARG A 165 16.65 6.17 9.37
CA ARG A 165 15.57 7.15 9.26
C ARG A 165 14.32 6.51 8.64
N LEU A 166 13.14 7.00 9.01
CA LEU A 166 11.87 6.71 8.36
C LEU A 166 10.93 7.90 8.58
N ASP A 167 10.48 8.53 7.49
CA ASP A 167 9.71 9.77 7.51
C ASP A 167 8.23 9.55 7.14
N PHE A 168 7.97 8.57 6.28
CA PHE A 168 6.63 8.29 5.79
C PHE A 168 6.40 6.80 5.63
N VAL A 169 5.19 6.35 5.99
CA VAL A 169 4.71 4.98 5.80
C VAL A 169 3.38 5.02 5.05
N LYS A 170 3.29 4.35 3.91
CA LYS A 170 2.02 3.92 3.30
C LYS A 170 1.79 2.46 3.69
N CYS A 171 0.60 2.14 4.18
CA CYS A 171 0.20 0.75 4.46
C CYS A 171 -1.16 0.45 3.84
N ASP A 172 -1.21 -0.58 3.00
CA ASP A 172 -2.40 -1.03 2.30
C ASP A 172 -2.28 -2.54 2.04
N VAL A 173 -2.77 -3.34 2.98
CA VAL A 173 -2.62 -4.80 3.00
C VAL A 173 -3.96 -5.52 3.15
N GLU A 174 -5.03 -4.84 2.72
CA GLU A 174 -6.36 -5.40 2.53
C GLU A 174 -6.95 -6.06 3.80
N GLY A 175 -6.90 -5.31 4.92
CA GLY A 175 -7.51 -5.69 6.19
C GLY A 175 -6.55 -6.31 7.21
N PHE A 176 -5.24 -6.33 6.94
CA PHE A 176 -4.22 -6.86 7.84
C PHE A 176 -3.36 -5.75 8.48
N GLU A 177 -3.77 -4.47 8.33
CA GLU A 177 -3.03 -3.29 8.77
C GLU A 177 -2.79 -3.29 10.28
N HIS A 178 -3.79 -3.72 11.08
CA HIS A 178 -3.66 -3.77 12.55
C HIS A 178 -2.55 -4.74 12.99
N GLU A 179 -2.38 -5.89 12.31
CA GLU A 179 -1.30 -6.83 12.61
C GLU A 179 0.06 -6.24 12.23
N VAL A 180 0.16 -5.54 11.09
CA VAL A 180 1.40 -4.87 10.69
C VAL A 180 1.80 -3.84 11.74
N PHE A 181 0.90 -2.92 12.13
CA PHE A 181 1.22 -1.86 13.10
C PHE A 181 1.46 -2.38 14.51
N ARG A 182 0.76 -3.45 14.91
CA ARG A 182 1.00 -4.12 16.21
C ARG A 182 2.45 -4.62 16.34
N HIS A 183 3.03 -5.09 15.26
CA HIS A 183 4.38 -5.65 15.23
C HIS A 183 5.45 -4.67 14.68
N MET A 184 5.07 -3.39 14.48
CA MET A 184 5.94 -2.30 14.01
C MET A 184 6.14 -1.20 15.08
N GLN A 185 5.79 -1.47 16.33
CA GLN A 185 5.73 -0.44 17.38
C GLN A 185 7.09 0.16 17.73
N ALA A 186 8.17 -0.63 17.76
CA ALA A 186 9.51 -0.13 18.04
C ALA A 186 9.97 0.85 16.94
N THR A 187 9.75 0.50 15.68
CA THR A 187 10.01 1.35 14.52
C THR A 187 9.22 2.66 14.59
N LEU A 188 7.92 2.57 14.89
CA LEU A 188 7.05 3.75 14.98
C LEU A 188 7.40 4.67 16.15
N ARG A 189 7.76 4.13 17.32
CA ARG A 189 8.24 4.93 18.46
C ARG A 189 9.55 5.64 18.14
N ARG A 190 10.48 4.94 17.45
CA ARG A 190 11.80 5.46 17.13
C ARG A 190 11.77 6.62 16.13
N PHE A 191 11.01 6.47 15.06
CA PHE A 191 11.08 7.39 13.92
C PHE A 191 9.91 8.37 13.83
N ARG A 192 8.76 8.01 14.42
CA ARG A 192 7.53 8.82 14.42
C ARG A 192 7.13 9.33 13.02
N PRO A 193 7.08 8.45 11.99
CA PRO A 193 6.76 8.86 10.62
C PRO A 193 5.32 9.35 10.51
N LEU A 194 5.01 10.17 9.49
CA LEU A 194 3.64 10.34 9.03
C LEU A 194 3.17 9.01 8.40
N ILE A 195 1.97 8.55 8.76
CA ILE A 195 1.40 7.31 8.23
C ILE A 195 0.20 7.63 7.35
N GLN A 196 0.12 7.04 6.18
CA GLN A 196 -1.09 6.92 5.35
C GLN A 196 -1.47 5.45 5.27
N THR A 197 -2.74 5.11 5.52
CA THR A 197 -3.19 3.73 5.45
C THR A 197 -4.61 3.62 4.93
N GLU A 198 -4.88 2.58 4.12
CA GLU A 198 -6.23 2.25 3.70
C GLU A 198 -6.86 1.30 4.72
N LEU A 199 -7.99 1.72 5.30
CA LEU A 199 -8.66 0.97 6.37
C LEU A 199 -10.08 0.60 5.95
N ASN A 200 -10.26 -0.62 5.51
CA ASN A 200 -11.55 -1.19 5.16
C ASN A 200 -12.19 -1.86 6.38
N GLY A 201 -13.49 -1.60 6.60
CA GLY A 201 -14.26 -2.14 7.72
C GLY A 201 -14.03 -1.43 9.06
N LEU A 202 -15.11 -1.30 9.86
CA LEU A 202 -15.08 -0.57 11.13
C LEU A 202 -14.20 -1.22 12.18
N GLU A 203 -14.16 -2.55 12.21
CA GLU A 203 -13.37 -3.31 13.18
C GLU A 203 -11.87 -3.07 12.97
N ASN A 204 -11.39 -3.21 11.72
CA ASN A 204 -10.00 -2.94 11.37
C ASN A 204 -9.61 -1.48 11.65
N ARG A 205 -10.49 -0.51 11.34
CA ARG A 205 -10.28 0.92 11.68
C ARG A 205 -10.07 1.14 13.16
N ARG A 206 -10.96 0.59 13.99
CA ARG A 206 -10.86 0.71 15.45
C ARG A 206 -9.59 0.05 16.00
N ALA A 207 -9.24 -1.12 15.48
CA ALA A 207 -8.04 -1.83 15.91
C ALA A 207 -6.77 -1.03 15.57
N VAL A 208 -6.66 -0.50 14.34
CA VAL A 208 -5.51 0.34 13.93
C VAL A 208 -5.44 1.63 14.75
N VAL A 209 -6.57 2.32 14.93
CA VAL A 209 -6.61 3.56 15.75
C VAL A 209 -6.16 3.28 17.18
N ALA A 210 -6.61 2.18 17.79
CA ALA A 210 -6.21 1.82 19.16
C ALA A 210 -4.68 1.59 19.24
N VAL A 211 -4.10 0.79 18.35
CA VAL A 211 -2.66 0.52 18.33
C VAL A 211 -1.85 1.82 18.14
N LEU A 212 -2.26 2.67 17.21
CA LEU A 212 -1.53 3.91 16.92
C LEU A 212 -1.73 4.99 18.01
N ALA A 213 -2.90 5.03 18.67
CA ALA A 213 -3.16 5.93 19.80
C ALA A 213 -2.24 5.64 20.99
N GLU A 214 -1.94 4.36 21.30
CA GLU A 214 -0.97 3.96 22.32
C GLU A 214 0.44 4.48 22.05
N LEU A 215 0.73 4.79 20.79
CA LEU A 215 2.01 5.36 20.33
C LEU A 215 1.95 6.90 20.23
N GLY A 216 0.85 7.52 20.64
CA GLY A 216 0.66 8.96 20.57
C GLY A 216 0.37 9.50 19.18
N TYR A 217 -0.22 8.72 18.30
CA TYR A 217 -0.69 9.18 16.99
C TYR A 217 -2.16 9.62 17.06
N LYS A 218 -2.49 10.62 16.24
CA LYS A 218 -3.87 11.10 16.05
C LYS A 218 -4.33 10.84 14.62
N PRO A 219 -5.59 10.41 14.42
CA PRO A 219 -6.14 10.15 13.09
C PRO A 219 -6.59 11.44 12.39
N PHE A 220 -6.35 11.49 11.08
CA PHE A 220 -6.78 12.55 10.17
C PHE A 220 -7.38 11.93 8.90
N VAL A 221 -8.17 12.70 8.18
CA VAL A 221 -8.69 12.38 6.85
C VAL A 221 -8.38 13.53 5.89
N LEU A 222 -8.27 13.22 4.59
CA LEU A 222 -8.07 14.22 3.56
C LEU A 222 -9.40 14.91 3.24
N SER A 223 -9.44 16.23 3.38
CA SER A 223 -10.59 17.03 3.01
C SER A 223 -10.68 17.25 1.49
N ALA A 224 -11.85 17.67 1.01
CA ALA A 224 -12.03 18.05 -0.41
C ALA A 224 -11.09 19.21 -0.85
N ARG A 225 -10.51 19.96 0.09
CA ARG A 225 -9.52 21.02 -0.16
C ARG A 225 -8.07 20.51 -0.15
N SER A 226 -7.87 19.20 -0.10
CA SER A 226 -6.55 18.58 0.03
C SER A 226 -5.78 19.03 1.28
N GLU A 227 -6.48 19.12 2.42
CA GLU A 227 -5.92 19.43 3.74
C GLU A 227 -6.21 18.25 4.68
N LEU A 228 -5.28 17.93 5.58
CA LEU A 228 -5.51 16.95 6.64
C LEU A 228 -6.37 17.59 7.73
N VAL A 229 -7.54 17.03 7.98
CA VAL A 229 -8.43 17.45 9.05
C VAL A 229 -8.54 16.34 10.10
N PRO A 230 -8.58 16.66 11.41
CA PRO A 230 -8.73 15.66 12.47
C PRO A 230 -9.96 14.79 12.22
N CYS A 231 -9.80 13.49 12.35
CA CYS A 231 -10.88 12.53 12.19
C CYS A 231 -11.60 12.32 13.55
N SER A 232 -12.89 12.60 13.59
CA SER A 232 -13.74 12.29 14.77
C SER A 232 -14.15 10.81 14.76
N GLU A 233 -14.60 10.30 15.92
CA GLU A 233 -15.14 8.94 16.01
C GLU A 233 -16.34 8.72 15.08
N ALA A 234 -17.20 9.73 14.90
CA ALA A 234 -18.32 9.66 13.99
C ALA A 234 -17.86 9.53 12.53
N GLN A 235 -16.80 10.25 12.12
CA GLN A 235 -16.20 10.11 10.81
C GLN A 235 -15.50 8.75 10.64
N LEU A 236 -14.82 8.26 11.68
CA LEU A 236 -14.21 6.92 11.68
C LEU A 236 -15.27 5.83 11.48
N ALA A 237 -16.43 5.96 12.12
CA ALA A 237 -17.53 5.00 12.02
C ALA A 237 -18.26 5.04 10.67
N SER A 238 -18.46 6.25 10.12
CA SER A 238 -19.22 6.48 8.88
C SER A 238 -18.41 6.40 7.62
N ALA A 239 -17.08 6.41 7.73
CA ALA A 239 -16.07 6.67 6.73
C ALA A 239 -16.52 6.59 5.27
N VAL A 240 -16.68 7.74 4.69
CA VAL A 240 -16.86 7.93 3.24
C VAL A 240 -15.55 7.65 2.49
N THR A 241 -14.41 7.78 3.19
CA THR A 241 -13.07 7.42 2.70
C THR A 241 -12.54 6.18 3.40
N ALA A 242 -11.74 5.39 2.72
CA ALA A 242 -10.95 4.31 3.29
C ALA A 242 -9.54 4.79 3.70
N ASP A 243 -9.06 5.91 3.15
CA ASP A 243 -7.73 6.46 3.41
C ASP A 243 -7.70 7.34 4.65
N PHE A 244 -6.85 6.95 5.59
CA PHE A 244 -6.60 7.65 6.84
C PHE A 244 -5.14 8.04 6.95
N TYR A 245 -4.90 9.16 7.63
CA TYR A 245 -3.56 9.63 7.97
C TYR A 245 -3.39 9.65 9.48
N PHE A 246 -2.19 9.35 9.95
CA PHE A 246 -1.87 9.40 11.37
C PHE A 246 -0.62 10.23 11.57
N GLN A 247 -0.76 11.29 12.40
CA GLN A 247 0.34 12.16 12.76
C GLN A 247 0.73 11.94 14.22
N PRO A 248 2.04 11.90 14.55
CA PRO A 248 2.48 11.89 15.94
C PRO A 248 2.06 13.20 16.63
N ALA A 249 1.52 13.07 17.85
CA ALA A 249 1.16 14.22 18.69
C ALA A 249 2.41 14.89 19.28
#